data_2b88e6f6e99f0e120507cba1d52ead15
#
_entry.id   2b88e6f6e99f0e120507cba1d52ead15
#
_cell.length_a   1.000
_cell.length_b   1.000
_cell.length_c   1.000
_cell.angle_alpha   90.00
_cell.angle_beta   90.00
_cell.angle_gamma   90.00
#
_symmetry.space_group_name_H-M   'P 1'
#
loop_
_entity.id
_entity.type
_entity.pdbx_description
1 polymer ?
#
loop_
_entity_poly.entity_id
_entity_poly.type
_entity_poly.pdbx_seq_one_letter_code
_entity_poly.pdbx_strand_id
1 'polypeptide(L)'
;MKKLITLFSIAILFSNCNTNPDYSKNLATAQKLFELHGLEDLEGQLAIVSKDIESNTSMYGSEPVGYDQYVGMLKGYHAAFDNIKYTADNWLPGTGEDGSLDGSVRTYGTWTGTNVSSGKELNLKGYWYMNFDDEGKIIAQGDFFDFGGMMDAVYSKNLVYIEVEVKNGKKQEMLDLLNSEQGLPTTAAYDGCYGYEMAFNDETNTFYLVGNWESYEKYAVYLNWRQTEDDLISKMVPLMKGGEKGLKVIQPNSSYHSY
;
A
#
# COMPACT_ATOMS: atom_id res chain seq x y z
N MET A 1 50.22 49.83 12.73
CA MET A 1 49.17 49.68 11.73
C MET A 1 49.14 48.28 11.05
N LYS A 2 49.98 47.28 11.41
CA LYS A 2 49.98 45.94 10.79
C LYS A 2 49.15 44.86 11.52
N LYS A 3 48.57 45.16 12.68
CA LYS A 3 47.75 44.20 13.48
C LYS A 3 46.25 44.33 13.28
N LEU A 4 45.77 45.34 12.55
CA LEU A 4 44.32 45.53 12.33
C LEU A 4 43.80 44.86 11.08
N ILE A 5 44.66 44.47 10.15
CA ILE A 5 44.27 43.86 8.87
C ILE A 5 44.03 42.34 9.02
N THR A 6 44.66 41.70 10.01
CA THR A 6 44.54 40.25 10.21
C THR A 6 43.24 39.84 10.89
N LEU A 7 42.58 40.76 11.61
CA LEU A 7 41.29 40.46 12.28
C LEU A 7 40.09 40.52 11.32
N PHE A 8 40.21 41.28 10.21
CA PHE A 8 39.11 41.41 9.24
C PHE A 8 39.00 40.25 8.22
N SER A 9 40.11 39.50 8.05
CA SER A 9 40.16 38.38 7.12
C SER A 9 39.60 37.07 7.71
N ILE A 10 39.44 36.99 9.04
CA ILE A 10 38.89 35.79 9.72
C ILE A 10 37.35 35.84 9.79
N ALA A 11 36.75 37.03 9.72
CA ALA A 11 35.30 37.20 9.79
C ALA A 11 34.55 36.76 8.50
N ILE A 12 35.25 36.58 7.37
CA ILE A 12 34.66 36.25 6.08
C ILE A 12 34.56 34.73 5.84
N LEU A 13 35.21 33.92 6.67
CA LEU A 13 35.22 32.44 6.49
C LEU A 13 34.07 31.71 7.18
N PHE A 14 33.16 32.39 7.86
CA PHE A 14 32.02 31.78 8.56
C PHE A 14 30.64 32.03 7.90
N SER A 15 30.58 32.62 6.72
CA SER A 15 29.32 32.99 6.09
C SER A 15 28.86 32.02 4.96
N ASN A 16 29.39 30.81 4.86
CA ASN A 16 28.88 29.80 3.99
C ASN A 16 28.18 28.68 4.77
N CYS A 17 27.25 29.01 5.65
CA CYS A 17 26.13 28.11 5.91
C CYS A 17 25.25 28.22 4.68
N ASN A 18 25.28 27.22 3.85
CA ASN A 18 24.37 27.05 2.72
C ASN A 18 22.97 26.76 3.30
N THR A 19 22.29 27.82 3.75
CA THR A 19 20.91 27.72 4.26
C THR A 19 19.98 27.99 3.10
N ASN A 20 19.20 26.99 2.68
CA ASN A 20 18.09 27.25 1.80
C ASN A 20 17.02 28.00 2.61
N PRO A 21 16.64 29.26 2.24
CA PRO A 21 15.70 30.08 3.01
C PRO A 21 14.30 29.47 3.07
N ASP A 22 13.93 28.64 2.09
CA ASP A 22 12.59 28.04 2.00
C ASP A 22 12.43 26.81 2.88
N TYR A 23 13.54 26.17 3.30
CA TYR A 23 13.46 24.95 4.11
C TYR A 23 12.61 25.10 5.37
N SER A 24 12.74 26.22 6.10
CA SER A 24 11.97 26.42 7.33
C SER A 24 10.47 26.55 7.08
N LYS A 25 10.08 27.22 5.99
CA LYS A 25 8.68 27.33 5.55
C LYS A 25 8.15 25.96 5.12
N ASN A 26 8.91 25.28 4.30
CA ASN A 26 8.56 23.98 3.74
C ASN A 26 8.50 22.89 4.83
N LEU A 27 9.40 22.95 5.82
CA LEU A 27 9.34 22.08 6.99
C LEU A 27 8.04 22.24 7.77
N ALA A 28 7.58 23.50 7.98
CA ALA A 28 6.30 23.74 8.65
C ALA A 28 5.11 23.15 7.85
N THR A 29 5.12 23.29 6.52
CA THR A 29 4.10 22.67 5.64
C THR A 29 4.15 21.14 5.71
N ALA A 30 5.35 20.54 5.68
CA ALA A 30 5.52 19.09 5.82
C ALA A 30 4.98 18.58 7.16
N GLN A 31 5.36 19.20 8.26
CA GLN A 31 4.87 18.84 9.59
C GLN A 31 3.35 18.99 9.70
N LYS A 32 2.79 20.02 9.06
CA LYS A 32 1.34 20.24 9.03
C LYS A 32 0.62 19.16 8.24
N LEU A 33 1.18 18.67 7.12
CA LEU A 33 0.60 17.55 6.36
C LEU A 33 0.44 16.30 7.25
N PHE A 34 1.48 15.95 8.01
CA PHE A 34 1.48 14.78 8.89
C PHE A 34 0.53 14.95 10.08
N GLU A 35 0.44 16.16 10.64
CA GLU A 35 -0.54 16.49 11.68
C GLU A 35 -1.98 16.31 11.17
N LEU A 36 -2.29 16.89 10.00
CA LEU A 36 -3.61 16.81 9.38
C LEU A 36 -3.98 15.37 9.00
N HIS A 37 -3.01 14.55 8.61
CA HIS A 37 -3.22 13.12 8.36
C HIS A 37 -3.64 12.40 9.64
N GLY A 38 -2.98 12.69 10.76
CA GLY A 38 -3.34 12.15 12.07
C GLY A 38 -4.67 12.65 12.61
N LEU A 39 -5.16 13.79 12.13
CA LEU A 39 -6.48 14.33 12.44
C LEU A 39 -7.58 13.88 11.45
N GLU A 40 -7.18 13.11 10.41
CA GLU A 40 -8.04 12.70 9.29
C GLU A 40 -8.70 13.89 8.56
N ASP A 41 -8.05 15.07 8.64
CA ASP A 41 -8.50 16.30 7.97
C ASP A 41 -8.07 16.31 6.49
N LEU A 42 -8.85 15.64 5.66
CA LEU A 42 -8.59 15.56 4.21
C LEU A 42 -8.60 16.94 3.55
N GLU A 43 -9.54 17.81 3.90
CA GLU A 43 -9.64 19.16 3.29
C GLU A 43 -8.41 19.99 3.63
N GLY A 44 -7.98 19.97 4.89
CA GLY A 44 -6.76 20.61 5.34
C GLY A 44 -5.52 20.09 4.61
N GLN A 45 -5.38 18.77 4.43
CA GLN A 45 -4.28 18.19 3.66
C GLN A 45 -4.28 18.67 2.20
N LEU A 46 -5.44 18.64 1.54
CA LEU A 46 -5.56 19.05 0.14
C LEU A 46 -5.34 20.56 -0.10
N ALA A 47 -5.52 21.39 0.92
CA ALA A 47 -5.27 22.83 0.84
C ALA A 47 -3.76 23.17 0.70
N ILE A 48 -2.89 22.31 1.20
CA ILE A 48 -1.42 22.49 1.18
C ILE A 48 -0.71 21.60 0.15
N VAL A 49 -1.47 20.89 -0.68
CA VAL A 49 -0.97 20.05 -1.78
C VAL A 49 -1.32 20.68 -3.12
N SER A 50 -0.39 20.66 -4.05
CA SER A 50 -0.60 21.13 -5.43
C SER A 50 -1.56 20.20 -6.19
N LYS A 51 -2.31 20.78 -7.15
CA LYS A 51 -3.10 19.97 -8.11
C LYS A 51 -2.21 19.18 -9.08
N ASP A 52 -0.97 19.63 -9.25
CA ASP A 52 0.03 19.00 -10.13
C ASP A 52 0.92 18.02 -9.35
N ILE A 53 0.48 17.52 -8.20
CA ILE A 53 1.26 16.60 -7.38
C ILE A 53 1.59 15.30 -8.12
N GLU A 54 2.84 14.87 -7.99
CA GLU A 54 3.31 13.53 -8.32
C GLU A 54 3.62 12.77 -7.03
N SER A 55 2.88 11.71 -6.73
CA SER A 55 3.07 10.90 -5.53
C SER A 55 3.62 9.52 -5.88
N ASN A 56 4.82 9.21 -5.37
CA ASN A 56 5.40 7.88 -5.46
C ASN A 56 4.90 7.02 -4.30
N THR A 57 4.55 5.78 -4.58
CA THR A 57 4.08 4.82 -3.58
C THR A 57 5.13 3.74 -3.34
N SER A 58 5.14 3.14 -2.15
CA SER A 58 6.05 2.04 -1.79
C SER A 58 5.63 0.67 -2.36
N MET A 59 4.66 0.63 -3.25
CA MET A 59 4.24 -0.62 -3.90
C MET A 59 5.21 -1.02 -5.03
N TYR A 60 5.55 -2.30 -5.09
CA TYR A 60 6.43 -2.83 -6.14
C TYR A 60 5.83 -2.60 -7.54
N GLY A 61 6.62 -2.00 -8.42
CA GLY A 61 6.25 -1.78 -9.82
C GLY A 61 5.18 -0.70 -10.05
N SER A 62 4.86 0.11 -9.02
CA SER A 62 3.93 1.24 -9.20
C SER A 62 4.63 2.40 -9.92
N GLU A 63 3.87 3.08 -10.76
CA GLU A 63 4.25 4.38 -11.33
C GLU A 63 3.77 5.51 -10.40
N PRO A 64 4.37 6.71 -10.49
CA PRO A 64 3.87 7.88 -9.77
C PRO A 64 2.40 8.15 -10.07
N VAL A 65 1.64 8.55 -9.07
CA VAL A 65 0.22 8.85 -9.20
C VAL A 65 -0.05 10.34 -9.08
N GLY A 66 -1.04 10.82 -9.84
CA GLY A 66 -1.48 12.21 -9.81
C GLY A 66 -2.52 12.49 -8.72
N TYR A 67 -3.04 13.74 -8.72
CA TYR A 67 -3.88 14.28 -7.67
C TYR A 67 -5.10 13.42 -7.31
N ASP A 68 -5.87 12.95 -8.29
CA ASP A 68 -7.12 12.22 -8.01
C ASP A 68 -6.85 10.87 -7.33
N GLN A 69 -5.82 10.15 -7.77
CA GLN A 69 -5.39 8.91 -7.15
C GLN A 69 -4.81 9.16 -5.75
N TYR A 70 -4.03 10.23 -5.58
CA TYR A 70 -3.52 10.67 -4.28
C TYR A 70 -4.66 10.92 -3.29
N VAL A 71 -5.71 11.65 -3.69
CA VAL A 71 -6.93 11.84 -2.88
C VAL A 71 -7.58 10.51 -2.50
N GLY A 72 -7.65 9.59 -3.47
CA GLY A 72 -8.17 8.24 -3.24
C GLY A 72 -7.37 7.46 -2.18
N MET A 73 -6.04 7.56 -2.24
CA MET A 73 -5.14 6.93 -1.26
C MET A 73 -5.34 7.50 0.15
N LEU A 74 -5.40 8.83 0.30
CA LEU A 74 -5.64 9.46 1.61
C LEU A 74 -6.98 9.00 2.23
N LYS A 75 -8.05 8.98 1.42
CA LYS A 75 -9.36 8.45 1.85
C LYS A 75 -9.27 6.98 2.28
N GLY A 76 -8.50 6.18 1.53
CA GLY A 76 -8.28 4.77 1.85
C GLY A 76 -7.58 4.59 3.20
N TYR A 77 -6.55 5.38 3.47
CA TYR A 77 -5.84 5.33 4.77
C TYR A 77 -6.75 5.77 5.93
N HIS A 78 -7.48 6.88 5.78
CA HIS A 78 -8.42 7.35 6.80
C HIS A 78 -9.58 6.36 7.07
N ALA A 79 -10.01 5.61 6.05
CA ALA A 79 -11.02 4.56 6.23
C ALA A 79 -10.47 3.27 6.85
N ALA A 80 -9.17 3.00 6.65
CA ALA A 80 -8.54 1.76 7.10
C ALA A 80 -7.95 1.82 8.51
N PHE A 81 -7.66 3.01 9.01
CA PHE A 81 -6.97 3.20 10.29
C PHE A 81 -7.59 4.32 11.12
N ASP A 82 -7.79 4.05 12.40
CA ASP A 82 -8.12 5.04 13.44
C ASP A 82 -6.86 5.37 14.26
N ASN A 83 -6.92 6.49 15.02
CA ASN A 83 -5.87 6.92 15.94
C ASN A 83 -4.50 7.08 15.27
N ILE A 84 -4.49 7.54 14.02
CA ILE A 84 -3.29 7.71 13.22
C ILE A 84 -2.38 8.76 13.86
N LYS A 85 -1.11 8.40 14.06
CA LYS A 85 -0.12 9.32 14.65
C LYS A 85 1.25 9.09 14.04
N TYR A 86 1.91 10.17 13.63
CA TYR A 86 3.31 10.16 13.24
C TYR A 86 4.22 10.60 14.38
N THR A 87 5.32 9.87 14.55
CA THR A 87 6.41 10.25 15.45
C THR A 87 7.69 10.30 14.63
N ALA A 88 8.19 11.51 14.39
CA ALA A 88 9.42 11.69 13.63
C ALA A 88 10.65 11.34 14.50
N ASP A 89 11.57 10.58 13.93
CA ASP A 89 12.92 10.41 14.48
C ASP A 89 13.75 11.66 14.16
N ASN A 90 13.56 12.23 12.96
CA ASN A 90 14.20 13.47 12.51
C ASN A 90 13.44 14.11 11.35
N TRP A 91 13.77 15.38 11.10
CA TRP A 91 13.42 16.15 9.91
C TRP A 91 14.70 16.70 9.30
N LEU A 92 14.94 16.44 8.02
CA LEU A 92 16.18 16.75 7.33
C LEU A 92 15.90 17.58 6.08
N PRO A 93 16.79 18.51 5.71
CA PRO A 93 16.74 19.15 4.41
C PRO A 93 17.13 18.15 3.33
N GLY A 94 16.48 18.24 2.16
CA GLY A 94 16.89 17.53 0.98
C GLY A 94 17.89 18.33 0.13
N THR A 95 18.41 17.68 -0.89
CA THR A 95 19.38 18.24 -1.82
C THR A 95 18.99 17.94 -3.26
N GLY A 96 19.33 18.88 -4.14
CA GLY A 96 19.31 18.66 -5.59
C GLY A 96 20.41 17.70 -6.05
N GLU A 97 20.46 17.46 -7.37
CA GLU A 97 21.46 16.56 -7.97
C GLU A 97 22.92 17.01 -7.76
N ASP A 98 23.15 18.31 -7.64
CA ASP A 98 24.46 18.89 -7.39
C ASP A 98 24.87 18.86 -5.90
N GLY A 99 24.00 18.32 -5.02
CA GLY A 99 24.23 18.26 -3.57
C GLY A 99 23.91 19.55 -2.83
N SER A 100 23.45 20.61 -3.49
CA SER A 100 23.00 21.85 -2.83
C SER A 100 21.64 21.63 -2.17
N LEU A 101 21.36 22.39 -1.09
CA LEU A 101 20.04 22.35 -0.43
C LEU A 101 18.97 22.94 -1.38
N ASP A 102 17.91 22.18 -1.65
CA ASP A 102 16.86 22.53 -2.60
C ASP A 102 15.53 22.94 -1.95
N GLY A 103 15.48 23.06 -0.64
CA GLY A 103 14.28 23.41 0.12
C GLY A 103 13.32 22.24 0.36
N SER A 104 13.60 21.07 -0.20
CA SER A 104 12.77 19.87 0.04
C SER A 104 12.98 19.34 1.47
N VAL A 105 12.01 18.55 1.93
CA VAL A 105 11.98 18.01 3.30
C VAL A 105 12.00 16.49 3.24
N ARG A 106 12.78 15.89 4.12
CA ARG A 106 12.92 14.46 4.33
C ARG A 106 12.63 14.12 5.79
N THR A 107 12.04 12.99 6.07
CA THR A 107 11.80 12.54 7.44
C THR A 107 11.90 11.03 7.54
N TYR A 108 12.50 10.57 8.62
CA TYR A 108 12.40 9.21 9.12
C TYR A 108 11.51 9.21 10.36
N GLY A 109 10.71 8.18 10.53
CA GLY A 109 9.85 8.10 11.70
C GLY A 109 8.94 6.88 11.66
N THR A 110 7.93 6.92 12.50
CA THR A 110 6.99 5.81 12.68
C THR A 110 5.55 6.32 12.67
N TRP A 111 4.74 5.74 11.80
CA TRP A 111 3.28 5.82 11.88
C TRP A 111 2.75 4.75 12.83
N THR A 112 1.87 5.14 13.72
CA THR A 112 1.07 4.24 14.57
C THR A 112 -0.41 4.50 14.31
N GLY A 113 -1.25 3.53 14.61
CA GLY A 113 -2.71 3.61 14.45
C GLY A 113 -3.32 2.25 14.75
N THR A 114 -4.64 2.15 14.62
CA THR A 114 -5.38 0.90 14.81
C THR A 114 -6.13 0.59 13.51
N ASN A 115 -5.92 -0.58 12.92
CA ASN A 115 -6.66 -0.98 11.74
C ASN A 115 -8.14 -1.23 12.08
N VAL A 116 -9.05 -0.55 11.38
CA VAL A 116 -10.49 -0.56 11.66
C VAL A 116 -11.10 -1.96 11.50
N SER A 117 -10.70 -2.70 10.46
CA SER A 117 -11.30 -4.01 10.16
C SER A 117 -10.83 -5.13 11.08
N SER A 118 -9.56 -5.11 11.51
CA SER A 118 -8.95 -6.18 12.30
C SER A 118 -8.76 -5.86 13.78
N GLY A 119 -8.80 -4.57 14.15
CA GLY A 119 -8.43 -4.09 15.49
C GLY A 119 -6.93 -4.21 15.81
N LYS A 120 -6.09 -4.56 14.84
CA LYS A 120 -4.64 -4.71 15.06
C LYS A 120 -3.94 -3.37 15.03
N GLU A 121 -2.89 -3.25 15.85
CA GLU A 121 -2.08 -2.06 15.94
C GLU A 121 -1.08 -1.94 14.77
N LEU A 122 -1.04 -0.76 14.17
CA LEU A 122 -0.04 -0.36 13.19
C LEU A 122 1.21 0.14 13.91
N ASN A 123 2.39 -0.28 13.45
CA ASN A 123 3.69 0.25 13.85
C ASN A 123 4.60 0.25 12.62
N LEU A 124 4.50 1.29 11.80
CA LEU A 124 5.11 1.38 10.48
C LEU A 124 6.27 2.35 10.47
N LYS A 125 7.49 1.82 10.45
CA LYS A 125 8.71 2.62 10.24
C LYS A 125 8.95 2.84 8.77
N GLY A 126 9.39 4.06 8.44
CA GLY A 126 9.68 4.39 7.06
C GLY A 126 10.42 5.72 6.88
N TYR A 127 10.53 6.07 5.62
CA TYR A 127 11.10 7.31 5.13
C TYR A 127 10.10 7.98 4.20
N TRP A 128 9.95 9.30 4.34
CA TRP A 128 9.08 10.14 3.52
C TRP A 128 9.83 11.34 3.01
N TYR A 129 9.51 11.79 1.81
CA TYR A 129 10.05 13.01 1.24
C TYR A 129 8.95 13.87 0.64
N MET A 130 9.18 15.18 0.62
CA MET A 130 8.30 16.17 0.03
C MET A 130 9.11 17.24 -0.67
N ASN A 131 8.71 17.55 -1.90
CA ASN A 131 9.22 18.67 -2.67
C ASN A 131 8.11 19.71 -2.79
N PHE A 132 8.48 20.98 -2.96
CA PHE A 132 7.55 22.09 -2.86
C PHE A 132 7.67 22.97 -4.11
N ASP A 133 6.55 23.58 -4.51
CA ASP A 133 6.50 24.62 -5.52
C ASP A 133 6.89 25.99 -4.92
N ASP A 134 6.95 27.04 -5.76
CA ASP A 134 7.31 28.39 -5.35
C ASP A 134 6.30 29.01 -4.35
N GLU A 135 5.05 28.50 -4.34
CA GLU A 135 4.01 28.90 -3.38
C GLU A 135 4.17 28.18 -2.03
N GLY A 136 4.99 27.13 -1.96
CA GLY A 136 5.24 26.27 -0.81
C GLY A 136 4.19 25.20 -0.60
N LYS A 137 3.46 24.83 -1.67
CA LYS A 137 2.60 23.64 -1.70
C LYS A 137 3.42 22.41 -2.07
N ILE A 138 3.01 21.26 -1.58
CA ILE A 138 3.65 19.98 -1.88
C ILE A 138 3.32 19.59 -3.33
N ILE A 139 4.34 19.57 -4.20
CA ILE A 139 4.22 19.22 -5.63
C ILE A 139 4.71 17.82 -5.95
N ALA A 140 5.59 17.27 -5.12
CA ALA A 140 5.97 15.86 -5.20
C ALA A 140 6.18 15.29 -3.81
N GLN A 141 5.80 14.04 -3.63
CA GLN A 141 6.07 13.30 -2.41
C GLN A 141 6.30 11.82 -2.71
N GLY A 142 6.84 11.12 -1.74
CA GLY A 142 6.94 9.66 -1.79
C GLY A 142 7.33 9.10 -0.43
N ASP A 143 7.15 7.78 -0.35
CA ASP A 143 7.44 7.02 0.85
C ASP A 143 8.21 5.74 0.52
N PHE A 144 8.94 5.25 1.52
CA PHE A 144 9.64 3.98 1.47
C PHE A 144 9.43 3.26 2.79
N PHE A 145 8.62 2.23 2.77
CA PHE A 145 8.34 1.36 3.90
C PHE A 145 8.00 -0.05 3.42
N ASP A 146 7.95 -1.00 4.31
CA ASP A 146 7.54 -2.37 3.99
C ASP A 146 6.02 -2.47 3.87
N PHE A 147 5.49 -2.14 2.68
CA PHE A 147 4.05 -2.21 2.41
C PHE A 147 3.50 -3.63 2.56
N GLY A 148 4.21 -4.64 2.02
CA GLY A 148 3.80 -6.04 2.12
C GLY A 148 3.74 -6.54 3.56
N GLY A 149 4.81 -6.28 4.34
CA GLY A 149 4.84 -6.63 5.76
C GLY A 149 3.80 -5.89 6.59
N MET A 150 3.51 -4.63 6.26
CA MET A 150 2.42 -3.88 6.89
C MET A 150 1.07 -4.56 6.64
N MET A 151 0.74 -4.88 5.38
CA MET A 151 -0.51 -5.57 5.03
C MET A 151 -0.64 -6.90 5.78
N ASP A 152 0.43 -7.70 5.81
CA ASP A 152 0.47 -8.97 6.53
C ASP A 152 0.28 -8.82 8.05
N ALA A 153 0.80 -7.74 8.63
CA ALA A 153 0.72 -7.51 10.06
C ALA A 153 -0.66 -7.02 10.50
N VAL A 154 -1.25 -6.06 9.78
CA VAL A 154 -2.46 -5.35 10.23
C VAL A 154 -3.76 -5.97 9.73
N TYR A 155 -3.79 -6.63 8.57
CA TYR A 155 -4.99 -7.28 8.09
C TYR A 155 -5.13 -8.71 8.60
N SER A 156 -6.36 -9.14 8.81
CA SER A 156 -6.63 -10.53 9.16
C SER A 156 -6.56 -11.39 7.90
N LYS A 157 -5.95 -12.57 8.01
CA LYS A 157 -5.93 -13.56 6.94
C LYS A 157 -7.00 -14.61 7.21
N ASN A 158 -8.05 -14.60 6.41
CA ASN A 158 -9.09 -15.62 6.41
C ASN A 158 -8.88 -16.48 5.16
N LEU A 159 -8.10 -17.54 5.33
CA LEU A 159 -7.70 -18.40 4.22
C LEU A 159 -8.80 -19.39 3.86
N VAL A 160 -9.10 -19.47 2.59
CA VAL A 160 -10.00 -20.45 2.02
C VAL A 160 -9.18 -21.34 1.07
N TYR A 161 -9.15 -22.62 1.37
CA TYR A 161 -8.46 -23.61 0.54
C TYR A 161 -9.46 -24.29 -0.38
N ILE A 162 -9.11 -24.39 -1.65
CA ILE A 162 -9.96 -25.00 -2.67
C ILE A 162 -9.14 -26.05 -3.41
N GLU A 163 -9.68 -27.27 -3.46
CA GLU A 163 -9.17 -28.35 -4.31
C GLU A 163 -10.10 -28.55 -5.49
N VAL A 164 -9.54 -28.60 -6.71
CA VAL A 164 -10.27 -28.89 -7.94
C VAL A 164 -9.62 -30.08 -8.63
N GLU A 165 -10.18 -31.28 -8.43
CA GLU A 165 -9.71 -32.48 -9.11
C GLU A 165 -10.28 -32.52 -10.53
N VAL A 166 -9.39 -32.52 -11.53
CA VAL A 166 -9.79 -32.47 -12.93
C VAL A 166 -9.70 -33.83 -13.62
N LYS A 167 -10.50 -34.03 -14.68
CA LYS A 167 -10.43 -35.23 -15.53
C LYS A 167 -9.07 -35.29 -16.24
N ASN A 168 -8.61 -36.50 -16.51
CA ASN A 168 -7.39 -36.69 -17.29
C ASN A 168 -7.49 -35.95 -18.65
N GLY A 169 -6.43 -35.22 -18.99
CA GLY A 169 -6.33 -34.41 -20.20
C GLY A 169 -7.09 -33.06 -20.16
N LYS A 170 -7.74 -32.71 -19.06
CA LYS A 170 -8.51 -31.46 -18.92
C LYS A 170 -7.79 -30.35 -18.14
N LYS A 171 -6.51 -30.56 -17.78
CA LYS A 171 -5.70 -29.56 -17.06
C LYS A 171 -5.68 -28.21 -17.78
N GLN A 172 -5.35 -28.20 -19.07
CA GLN A 172 -5.20 -26.96 -19.82
C GLN A 172 -6.53 -26.21 -19.96
N GLU A 173 -7.62 -26.92 -20.28
CA GLU A 173 -8.94 -26.30 -20.37
C GLU A 173 -9.40 -25.68 -19.04
N MET A 174 -9.13 -26.36 -17.92
CA MET A 174 -9.42 -25.83 -16.59
C MET A 174 -8.53 -24.61 -16.28
N LEU A 175 -7.23 -24.68 -16.60
CA LEU A 175 -6.30 -23.57 -16.41
C LEU A 175 -6.71 -22.33 -17.21
N ASP A 176 -7.09 -22.51 -18.47
CA ASP A 176 -7.56 -21.43 -19.33
C ASP A 176 -8.85 -20.78 -18.79
N LEU A 177 -9.77 -21.60 -18.26
CA LEU A 177 -11.00 -21.12 -17.64
C LEU A 177 -10.71 -20.34 -16.34
N LEU A 178 -9.84 -20.86 -15.47
CA LEU A 178 -9.47 -20.20 -14.23
C LEU A 178 -8.70 -18.88 -14.48
N ASN A 179 -7.90 -18.79 -15.52
CA ASN A 179 -7.16 -17.58 -15.90
C ASN A 179 -7.97 -16.62 -16.78
N SER A 180 -9.17 -17.02 -17.24
CA SER A 180 -10.03 -16.12 -18.00
C SER A 180 -10.50 -14.94 -17.15
N GLU A 181 -10.95 -13.88 -17.81
CA GLU A 181 -11.49 -12.70 -17.12
C GLU A 181 -12.58 -13.08 -16.09
N GLN A 182 -13.44 -14.00 -16.43
CA GLN A 182 -14.48 -14.54 -15.55
C GLN A 182 -13.94 -15.38 -14.38
N GLY A 183 -12.74 -15.93 -14.50
CA GLY A 183 -12.13 -16.83 -13.53
C GLY A 183 -11.56 -16.12 -12.30
N LEU A 184 -10.28 -16.39 -12.00
CA LEU A 184 -9.59 -15.84 -10.84
C LEU A 184 -9.39 -14.31 -10.89
N PRO A 185 -9.22 -13.63 -12.07
CA PRO A 185 -9.19 -12.18 -12.12
C PRO A 185 -10.45 -11.54 -11.54
N THR A 186 -11.64 -12.01 -11.92
CA THR A 186 -12.90 -11.53 -11.31
C THR A 186 -12.99 -11.87 -9.82
N THR A 187 -12.52 -13.04 -9.40
CA THR A 187 -12.46 -13.38 -7.97
C THR A 187 -11.55 -12.44 -7.18
N ALA A 188 -10.36 -12.16 -7.70
CA ALA A 188 -9.39 -11.29 -7.04
C ALA A 188 -9.86 -9.82 -6.94
N ALA A 189 -10.71 -9.39 -7.88
CA ALA A 189 -11.32 -8.06 -7.88
C ALA A 189 -12.60 -7.97 -7.03
N TYR A 190 -13.09 -9.08 -6.49
CA TYR A 190 -14.33 -9.11 -5.71
C TYR A 190 -14.12 -8.47 -4.33
N ASP A 191 -15.14 -7.75 -3.87
CA ASP A 191 -15.09 -7.04 -2.58
C ASP A 191 -14.78 -8.00 -1.41
N GLY A 192 -13.75 -7.65 -0.64
CA GLY A 192 -13.24 -8.45 0.46
C GLY A 192 -12.25 -9.57 0.07
N CYS A 193 -11.89 -9.72 -1.22
CA CYS A 193 -10.83 -10.62 -1.65
C CYS A 193 -9.48 -9.90 -1.68
N TYR A 194 -8.48 -10.42 -0.98
CA TYR A 194 -7.11 -9.89 -0.97
C TYR A 194 -6.18 -10.60 -1.96
N GLY A 195 -6.68 -11.60 -2.65
CA GLY A 195 -5.96 -12.32 -3.70
C GLY A 195 -6.06 -13.84 -3.60
N TYR A 196 -5.56 -14.50 -4.65
CA TYR A 196 -5.49 -15.95 -4.77
C TYR A 196 -4.12 -16.41 -5.22
N GLU A 197 -3.67 -17.51 -4.66
CA GLU A 197 -2.56 -18.30 -5.18
C GLU A 197 -3.07 -19.62 -5.72
N MET A 198 -2.43 -20.13 -6.78
CA MET A 198 -2.81 -21.40 -7.42
C MET A 198 -1.57 -22.24 -7.71
N ALA A 199 -1.67 -23.52 -7.38
CA ALA A 199 -0.69 -24.55 -7.75
C ALA A 199 -1.40 -25.75 -8.38
N PHE A 200 -0.66 -26.57 -9.14
CA PHE A 200 -1.18 -27.80 -9.71
C PHE A 200 -0.28 -28.99 -9.36
N ASN A 201 -0.90 -30.08 -8.95
CA ASN A 201 -0.23 -31.35 -8.71
C ASN A 201 -0.52 -32.32 -9.87
N ASP A 202 0.51 -32.66 -10.67
CA ASP A 202 0.41 -33.53 -11.83
C ASP A 202 0.10 -34.99 -11.43
N GLU A 203 0.51 -35.46 -10.24
CA GLU A 203 0.29 -36.83 -9.79
C GLU A 203 -1.17 -37.06 -9.42
N THR A 204 -1.81 -36.10 -8.75
CA THR A 204 -3.21 -36.18 -8.33
C THR A 204 -4.17 -35.53 -9.31
N ASN A 205 -3.63 -34.84 -10.33
CA ASN A 205 -4.37 -34.07 -11.31
C ASN A 205 -5.30 -33.03 -10.68
N THR A 206 -4.80 -32.30 -9.70
CA THR A 206 -5.57 -31.42 -8.84
C THR A 206 -5.00 -30.01 -8.81
N PHE A 207 -5.85 -29.00 -9.04
CA PHE A 207 -5.53 -27.62 -8.71
C PHE A 207 -5.78 -27.36 -7.22
N TYR A 208 -4.84 -26.70 -6.59
CA TYR A 208 -4.93 -26.18 -5.23
C TYR A 208 -4.94 -24.65 -5.29
N LEU A 209 -5.99 -24.04 -4.76
CA LEU A 209 -6.10 -22.60 -4.69
C LEU A 209 -6.16 -22.18 -3.22
N VAL A 210 -5.51 -21.09 -2.90
CA VAL A 210 -5.57 -20.48 -1.57
C VAL A 210 -6.03 -19.05 -1.75
N GLY A 211 -7.23 -18.75 -1.30
CA GLY A 211 -7.77 -17.39 -1.29
C GLY A 211 -7.59 -16.73 0.08
N ASN A 212 -7.18 -15.47 0.10
CA ASN A 212 -7.13 -14.66 1.32
C ASN A 212 -8.28 -13.65 1.28
N TRP A 213 -9.10 -13.64 2.33
CA TRP A 213 -10.32 -12.83 2.41
C TRP A 213 -10.32 -11.95 3.65
N GLU A 214 -10.99 -10.82 3.59
CA GLU A 214 -11.24 -9.92 4.71
C GLU A 214 -11.95 -10.65 5.85
N SER A 215 -12.98 -11.43 5.51
CA SER A 215 -13.68 -12.32 6.45
C SER A 215 -14.31 -13.51 5.73
N TYR A 216 -14.69 -14.53 6.50
CA TYR A 216 -15.45 -15.67 5.95
C TYR A 216 -16.86 -15.28 5.50
N GLU A 217 -17.46 -14.22 6.07
CA GLU A 217 -18.73 -13.66 5.66
C GLU A 217 -18.63 -13.05 4.26
N LYS A 218 -17.56 -12.29 3.97
CA LYS A 218 -17.29 -11.75 2.64
C LYS A 218 -17.11 -12.89 1.61
N TYR A 219 -16.36 -13.92 1.97
CA TYR A 219 -16.26 -15.10 1.12
C TYR A 219 -17.61 -15.79 0.88
N ALA A 220 -18.46 -15.91 1.89
CA ALA A 220 -19.78 -16.51 1.76
C ALA A 220 -20.70 -15.73 0.80
N VAL A 221 -20.64 -14.39 0.85
CA VAL A 221 -21.35 -13.51 -0.10
C VAL A 221 -20.86 -13.76 -1.53
N TYR A 222 -19.53 -13.78 -1.73
CA TYR A 222 -18.94 -14.10 -3.03
C TYR A 222 -19.35 -15.49 -3.53
N LEU A 223 -19.28 -16.53 -2.68
CA LEU A 223 -19.64 -17.90 -3.07
C LEU A 223 -21.10 -17.99 -3.48
N ASN A 224 -22.00 -17.33 -2.74
CA ASN A 224 -23.41 -17.27 -3.11
C ASN A 224 -23.60 -16.62 -4.48
N TRP A 225 -22.94 -15.49 -4.74
CA TRP A 225 -22.98 -14.84 -6.06
C TRP A 225 -22.47 -15.77 -7.18
N ARG A 226 -21.35 -16.48 -6.98
CA ARG A 226 -20.83 -17.47 -7.93
C ARG A 226 -21.81 -18.61 -8.21
N GLN A 227 -22.66 -18.95 -7.25
CA GLN A 227 -23.65 -20.04 -7.38
C GLN A 227 -24.97 -19.59 -8.02
N THR A 228 -25.34 -18.32 -7.88
CA THR A 228 -26.68 -17.84 -8.25
C THR A 228 -26.69 -16.92 -9.47
N GLU A 229 -25.62 -16.16 -9.70
CA GLU A 229 -25.57 -15.10 -10.70
C GLU A 229 -24.45 -15.29 -11.72
N ASP A 230 -23.44 -16.12 -11.42
CA ASP A 230 -22.29 -16.39 -12.26
C ASP A 230 -22.31 -17.86 -12.76
N ASP A 231 -21.67 -18.14 -13.90
CA ASP A 231 -21.68 -19.48 -14.52
C ASP A 231 -20.31 -20.19 -14.48
N LEU A 232 -19.30 -19.64 -13.78
CA LEU A 232 -17.96 -20.24 -13.70
C LEU A 232 -18.00 -21.68 -13.19
N ILE A 233 -18.70 -21.90 -12.05
CA ILE A 233 -18.77 -23.23 -11.44
C ILE A 233 -19.44 -24.23 -12.44
N SER A 234 -20.50 -23.80 -13.11
CA SER A 234 -21.19 -24.65 -14.11
C SER A 234 -20.28 -24.99 -15.29
N LYS A 235 -19.41 -24.10 -15.72
CA LYS A 235 -18.38 -24.33 -16.74
C LYS A 235 -17.25 -25.25 -16.26
N MET A 236 -16.92 -25.22 -14.97
CA MET A 236 -15.91 -26.09 -14.37
C MET A 236 -16.40 -27.54 -14.24
N VAL A 237 -17.68 -27.76 -13.92
CA VAL A 237 -18.26 -29.09 -13.66
C VAL A 237 -17.94 -30.14 -14.74
N PRO A 238 -18.07 -29.86 -16.06
CA PRO A 238 -17.72 -30.81 -17.12
C PRO A 238 -16.24 -31.21 -17.13
N LEU A 239 -15.35 -30.37 -16.60
CA LEU A 239 -13.91 -30.60 -16.55
C LEU A 239 -13.48 -31.33 -15.29
N MET A 240 -14.28 -31.28 -14.22
CA MET A 240 -13.97 -31.87 -12.93
C MET A 240 -14.25 -33.37 -12.88
N LYS A 241 -13.39 -34.12 -12.18
CA LYS A 241 -13.54 -35.54 -11.94
C LYS A 241 -14.66 -35.77 -10.92
N GLY A 242 -15.67 -36.52 -11.34
CA GLY A 242 -16.88 -36.74 -10.54
C GLY A 242 -17.86 -35.57 -10.51
N GLY A 243 -17.72 -34.60 -11.45
CA GLY A 243 -18.56 -33.42 -11.50
C GLY A 243 -18.33 -32.52 -10.30
N GLU A 244 -19.37 -32.00 -9.66
CA GLU A 244 -19.29 -31.11 -8.47
C GLU A 244 -18.50 -31.73 -7.30
N LYS A 245 -18.42 -33.05 -7.19
CA LYS A 245 -17.62 -33.72 -6.16
C LYS A 245 -16.12 -33.51 -6.31
N GLY A 246 -15.66 -33.09 -7.49
CA GLY A 246 -14.27 -32.73 -7.74
C GLY A 246 -13.87 -31.38 -7.18
N LEU A 247 -14.82 -30.58 -6.70
CA LEU A 247 -14.59 -29.31 -6.03
C LEU A 247 -14.75 -29.49 -4.52
N LYS A 248 -13.71 -29.18 -3.75
CA LYS A 248 -13.76 -29.13 -2.30
C LYS A 248 -13.34 -27.76 -1.81
N VAL A 249 -14.11 -27.20 -0.89
CA VAL A 249 -13.82 -25.93 -0.23
C VAL A 249 -13.58 -26.21 1.25
N ILE A 250 -12.44 -25.75 1.76
CA ILE A 250 -12.03 -25.95 3.14
C ILE A 250 -11.83 -24.56 3.76
N GLN A 251 -12.63 -24.27 4.77
CA GLN A 251 -12.50 -23.06 5.61
C GLN A 251 -11.98 -23.50 6.98
N PRO A 252 -10.74 -23.12 7.37
CA PRO A 252 -10.23 -23.43 8.68
C PRO A 252 -11.06 -22.74 9.77
N ASN A 253 -11.39 -23.45 10.83
CA ASN A 253 -12.12 -22.92 11.99
C ASN A 253 -11.19 -22.31 13.05
N SER A 254 -9.88 -22.24 12.79
CA SER A 254 -8.87 -21.71 13.71
C SER A 254 -8.23 -20.45 13.15
N SER A 255 -7.77 -19.58 14.05
CA SER A 255 -7.02 -18.38 13.66
C SER A 255 -5.73 -18.76 12.93
N TYR A 256 -5.40 -17.98 11.89
CA TYR A 256 -4.15 -18.09 11.16
C TYR A 256 -2.98 -17.59 12.05
N HIS A 257 -1.88 -18.34 12.07
CA HIS A 257 -0.63 -17.95 12.70
C HIS A 257 0.49 -17.97 11.66
N SER A 258 1.18 -16.85 11.47
CA SER A 258 2.44 -16.79 10.72
C SER A 258 3.62 -16.88 11.69
N TYR A 259 4.68 -17.59 11.32
CA TYR A 259 5.90 -17.77 12.09
C TYR A 259 7.07 -17.11 11.40
#